data_fad4ac67bb68c36a6bc2635f97232ced
#
_entry.id   fad4ac67bb68c36a6bc2635f97232ced
#
_cell.length_a   1.000
_cell.length_b   1.000
_cell.length_c   1.000
_cell.angle_alpha   90.00
_cell.angle_beta   90.00
_cell.angle_gamma   90.00
#
_symmetry.space_group_name_H-M   'P 1'
#
loop_
_entity.id
_entity.type
_entity.pdbx_description
1 polymer ?
#
loop_
_entity_poly.entity_id
_entity_poly.type
_entity_poly.pdbx_seq_one_letter_code
_entity_poly.pdbx_strand_id
1 'polypeptide(L)'
;MTFEFGGARKRLRRAMAAAVAAASLVVIAGCGLGGDDAAAVTYEDAKSSGKIKVGFANEAPWAFLGADGQLTGYAPTVARAVLKRLGINEIEGVVTDFDGLIDGVRAKNYAFVAAGMFINPKRCASSAFATPDYQVGSSFLVPEGNPRNINKFEDITRENVRIATLGGAVENGYAQSSGVPSQLIEPMAKQDDILRAVRNKDVYGAAMLDVTAAWLVKNNPDANLAVGPSFRFGNKPDVGTFNFRIGDDKFREDFNRELRALHESGEWLKLVEPFGLTKANEADPAATAEQYCTA
;
A
#
# COMPACT_ATOMS: atom_id res chain seq x y z
N MET A 1 -47.93 12.30 64.72
CA MET A 1 -46.95 12.71 65.71
C MET A 1 -45.86 13.46 64.95
N THR A 2 -46.02 14.76 64.66
CA THR A 2 -45.69 15.95 65.46
C THR A 2 -44.28 15.88 66.05
N PHE A 3 -43.37 16.71 65.64
CA PHE A 3 -42.94 18.06 66.05
C PHE A 3 -41.69 18.36 65.27
N GLU A 4 -41.52 19.34 64.45
CA GLU A 4 -41.42 20.79 64.54
C GLU A 4 -40.26 21.40 65.38
N PHE A 5 -39.73 22.50 64.79
CA PHE A 5 -38.94 23.63 65.28
C PHE A 5 -37.42 23.47 65.27
N GLY A 6 -36.67 24.40 64.82
CA GLY A 6 -36.77 25.82 64.47
C GLY A 6 -35.36 26.39 64.54
N GLY A 7 -34.98 27.13 63.70
CA GLY A 7 -34.92 28.56 63.56
C GLY A 7 -33.69 29.17 64.20
N ALA A 8 -32.94 29.94 63.46
CA ALA A 8 -32.72 31.31 63.74
C ALA A 8 -31.50 31.92 62.98
N ARG A 9 -31.84 32.92 62.26
CA ARG A 9 -31.01 33.96 61.69
C ARG A 9 -30.07 34.61 62.72
N LYS A 10 -28.87 35.03 62.27
CA LYS A 10 -28.44 36.45 62.47
C LYS A 10 -27.22 36.85 61.65
N ARG A 11 -27.40 38.00 61.04
CA ARG A 11 -26.48 38.81 60.28
C ARG A 11 -25.37 39.39 61.20
N LEU A 12 -24.20 39.73 60.62
CA LEU A 12 -23.61 41.09 60.70
C LEU A 12 -22.24 41.11 59.97
N ARG A 13 -22.14 41.79 58.86
CA ARG A 13 -21.49 43.09 58.58
C ARG A 13 -19.97 43.22 58.78
N ARG A 14 -19.32 43.38 57.64
CA ARG A 14 -18.28 44.37 57.26
C ARG A 14 -16.96 44.37 58.01
N ALA A 15 -15.87 44.19 57.28
CA ALA A 15 -14.75 45.12 57.19
C ALA A 15 -13.89 44.86 55.96
N MET A 16 -13.62 45.91 55.18
CA MET A 16 -12.63 45.96 54.09
C MET A 16 -11.23 45.93 54.68
N ALA A 17 -10.30 45.20 53.99
CA ALA A 17 -8.90 45.56 53.97
C ALA A 17 -8.34 45.17 52.62
N ALA A 18 -7.88 46.15 51.88
CA ALA A 18 -7.15 45.98 50.60
C ALA A 18 -5.72 45.46 50.90
N ALA A 19 -5.29 44.45 50.20
CA ALA A 19 -3.88 44.10 50.09
C ALA A 19 -3.58 43.78 48.64
N VAL A 20 -2.84 44.70 48.03
CA VAL A 20 -2.16 44.52 46.71
C VAL A 20 -1.14 43.43 46.87
N ALA A 21 -1.27 42.37 46.09
CA ALA A 21 -0.21 41.37 45.95
C ALA A 21 -0.02 41.04 44.48
N ALA A 22 1.19 41.22 44.04
CA ALA A 22 1.75 41.11 42.72
C ALA A 22 1.34 39.82 42.02
N ALA A 23 0.84 39.95 40.77
CA ALA A 23 0.67 38.87 39.84
C ALA A 23 2.03 38.44 39.35
N SER A 24 2.57 37.34 39.90
CA SER A 24 3.67 36.61 39.33
C SER A 24 3.11 35.77 38.19
N LEU A 25 3.31 36.23 36.94
CA LEU A 25 3.15 35.40 35.76
C LEU A 25 4.22 34.27 35.84
N VAL A 26 3.83 33.12 36.30
CA VAL A 26 4.57 31.89 36.05
C VAL A 26 4.27 31.52 34.61
N VAL A 27 5.13 31.93 33.69
CA VAL A 27 5.24 31.30 32.37
C VAL A 27 5.71 29.88 32.63
N ILE A 28 4.78 28.96 32.72
CA ILE A 28 5.09 27.52 32.58
C ILE A 28 5.50 27.33 31.12
N ALA A 29 6.79 27.47 30.86
CA ALA A 29 7.39 26.86 29.70
C ALA A 29 7.15 25.36 29.85
N GLY A 30 6.04 24.87 29.33
CA GLY A 30 5.77 23.48 29.13
C GLY A 30 6.78 22.97 28.14
N CYS A 31 7.94 22.50 28.62
CA CYS A 31 8.72 21.51 27.89
C CYS A 31 7.82 20.28 27.77
N GLY A 32 7.15 20.18 26.64
CA GLY A 32 6.49 18.96 26.19
C GLY A 32 7.55 17.90 26.00
N LEU A 33 7.90 17.21 27.07
CA LEU A 33 8.52 15.87 27.04
C LEU A 33 7.39 14.87 26.77
N GLY A 34 7.04 14.76 25.54
CA GLY A 34 6.13 13.77 24.95
C GLY A 34 6.35 13.86 23.47
N GLY A 35 7.53 13.42 23.01
CA GLY A 35 7.71 13.13 21.59
C GLY A 35 6.75 12.00 21.26
N ASP A 36 5.68 12.28 20.54
CA ASP A 36 4.91 11.26 19.87
C ASP A 36 5.90 10.52 18.96
N ASP A 37 6.24 9.28 19.33
CA ASP A 37 7.04 8.35 18.50
C ASP A 37 6.28 7.93 17.23
N ALA A 38 5.15 8.57 16.94
CA ALA A 38 4.33 8.31 15.79
C ALA A 38 5.06 8.73 14.49
N ALA A 39 5.17 7.80 13.57
CA ALA A 39 5.76 8.08 12.27
C ALA A 39 4.94 9.12 11.48
N ALA A 40 5.65 9.99 10.76
CA ALA A 40 5.06 11.13 10.09
C ALA A 40 4.25 10.74 8.84
N VAL A 41 3.23 11.53 8.55
CA VAL A 41 2.39 11.40 7.35
C VAL A 41 2.63 12.52 6.33
N THR A 42 3.57 13.43 6.60
CA THR A 42 4.06 14.44 5.67
C THR A 42 5.56 14.31 5.45
N TYR A 43 6.04 14.79 4.32
CA TYR A 43 7.46 14.70 3.98
C TYR A 43 8.35 15.54 4.90
N GLU A 44 7.93 16.75 5.23
CA GLU A 44 8.72 17.66 6.07
C GLU A 44 8.81 17.15 7.53
N ASP A 45 7.72 16.62 8.06
CA ASP A 45 7.74 16.00 9.39
C ASP A 45 8.60 14.72 9.39
N ALA A 46 8.54 13.93 8.31
CA ALA A 46 9.35 12.73 8.17
C ALA A 46 10.86 13.06 8.10
N LYS A 47 11.24 14.13 7.41
CA LYS A 47 12.64 14.62 7.40
C LYS A 47 13.12 15.07 8.77
N SER A 48 12.23 15.65 9.55
CA SER A 48 12.55 16.14 10.90
C SER A 48 12.64 15.01 11.91
N SER A 49 11.75 14.01 11.84
CA SER A 49 11.68 12.88 12.78
C SER A 49 12.54 11.67 12.37
N GLY A 50 12.88 11.55 11.08
CA GLY A 50 13.53 10.37 10.51
C GLY A 50 12.61 9.17 10.31
N LYS A 51 11.29 9.31 10.55
CA LYS A 51 10.28 8.24 10.48
C LYS A 51 9.11 8.62 9.57
N ILE A 52 8.60 7.65 8.77
CA ILE A 52 7.49 7.90 7.85
C ILE A 52 6.48 6.75 7.83
N LYS A 53 5.19 7.08 7.75
CA LYS A 53 4.11 6.10 7.55
C LYS A 53 3.93 5.77 6.08
N VAL A 54 3.75 4.48 5.80
CA VAL A 54 3.63 3.94 4.43
C VAL A 54 2.47 2.96 4.35
N GLY A 55 1.57 3.16 3.40
CA GLY A 55 0.45 2.25 3.14
C GLY A 55 0.86 1.03 2.30
N PHE A 56 0.38 -0.16 2.67
CA PHE A 56 0.60 -1.39 1.92
C PHE A 56 -0.55 -2.39 2.10
N ALA A 57 -0.64 -3.40 1.22
CA ALA A 57 -1.80 -4.31 1.14
C ALA A 57 -1.53 -5.74 1.63
N ASN A 58 -0.41 -5.99 2.31
CA ASN A 58 0.01 -7.33 2.75
C ASN A 58 -0.06 -8.37 1.61
N GLU A 59 0.52 -8.04 0.46
CA GLU A 59 0.57 -8.85 -0.75
C GLU A 59 2.03 -9.23 -1.08
N ALA A 60 2.38 -10.50 -0.89
CA ALA A 60 3.71 -11.01 -1.25
C ALA A 60 3.82 -11.27 -2.77
N PRO A 61 4.94 -10.93 -3.41
CA PRO A 61 6.19 -10.40 -2.84
C PRO A 61 6.27 -8.87 -2.80
N TRP A 62 5.20 -8.14 -3.08
CA TRP A 62 5.20 -6.69 -3.27
C TRP A 62 5.43 -5.91 -1.98
N ALA A 63 4.58 -6.12 -0.98
CA ALA A 63 4.71 -5.55 0.36
C ALA A 63 3.91 -6.40 1.35
N PHE A 64 4.57 -6.99 2.32
CA PHE A 64 3.93 -7.92 3.26
C PHE A 64 4.65 -7.94 4.60
N LEU A 65 4.01 -8.51 5.61
CA LEU A 65 4.64 -8.77 6.90
C LEU A 65 5.41 -10.09 6.82
N GLY A 66 6.70 -10.05 7.11
CA GLY A 66 7.53 -11.23 7.23
C GLY A 66 7.15 -12.10 8.44
N ALA A 67 7.78 -13.25 8.58
CA ALA A 67 7.55 -14.16 9.72
C ALA A 67 7.89 -13.52 11.09
N ASP A 68 8.73 -12.49 11.08
CA ASP A 68 9.11 -11.67 12.24
C ASP A 68 8.11 -10.52 12.51
N GLY A 69 7.04 -10.40 11.71
CA GLY A 69 6.06 -9.33 11.77
C GLY A 69 6.53 -7.99 11.21
N GLN A 70 7.73 -7.92 10.61
CA GLN A 70 8.25 -6.69 10.02
C GLN A 70 7.79 -6.52 8.58
N LEU A 71 7.53 -5.27 8.19
CA LEU A 71 7.20 -4.93 6.80
C LEU A 71 8.40 -5.25 5.89
N THR A 72 8.19 -6.09 4.90
CA THR A 72 9.17 -6.52 3.89
C THR A 72 8.54 -6.59 2.51
N GLY A 73 9.29 -7.02 1.51
CA GLY A 73 8.84 -7.12 0.13
C GLY A 73 9.58 -6.16 -0.79
N TYR A 74 9.29 -6.27 -2.07
CA TYR A 74 9.88 -5.44 -3.12
C TYR A 74 9.74 -3.94 -2.80
N ALA A 75 8.51 -3.43 -2.67
CA ALA A 75 8.27 -2.00 -2.55
C ALA A 75 8.83 -1.39 -1.25
N PRO A 76 8.66 -1.99 -0.06
CA PRO A 76 9.29 -1.46 1.16
C PRO A 76 10.82 -1.49 1.11
N THR A 77 11.43 -2.46 0.41
CA THR A 77 12.90 -2.56 0.30
C THR A 77 13.45 -1.44 -0.58
N VAL A 78 12.86 -1.20 -1.75
CA VAL A 78 13.22 -0.07 -2.61
C VAL A 78 12.94 1.27 -1.90
N ALA A 79 11.76 1.41 -1.26
CA ALA A 79 11.42 2.62 -0.53
C ALA A 79 12.42 2.95 0.58
N ARG A 80 12.87 1.96 1.37
CA ARG A 80 13.90 2.18 2.39
C ARG A 80 15.22 2.69 1.82
N ALA A 81 15.65 2.15 0.68
CA ALA A 81 16.87 2.60 0.02
C ALA A 81 16.76 4.06 -0.45
N VAL A 82 15.63 4.44 -1.06
CA VAL A 82 15.33 5.81 -1.47
C VAL A 82 15.25 6.75 -0.27
N LEU A 83 14.44 6.41 0.73
CA LEU A 83 14.19 7.24 1.91
C LEU A 83 15.46 7.47 2.75
N LYS A 84 16.31 6.45 2.86
CA LYS A 84 17.61 6.59 3.53
C LYS A 84 18.48 7.66 2.90
N ARG A 85 18.49 7.76 1.57
CA ARG A 85 19.21 8.83 0.83
C ARG A 85 18.57 10.21 1.05
N LEU A 86 17.29 10.26 1.40
CA LEU A 86 16.57 11.48 1.78
C LEU A 86 16.65 11.82 3.29
N GLY A 87 17.39 11.02 4.08
CA GLY A 87 17.58 11.23 5.52
C GLY A 87 16.45 10.64 6.39
N ILE A 88 15.53 9.83 5.81
CA ILE A 88 14.45 9.16 6.53
C ILE A 88 14.83 7.69 6.70
N ASN A 89 15.03 7.25 7.93
CA ASN A 89 15.62 5.94 8.23
C ASN A 89 14.61 4.86 8.65
N GLU A 90 13.43 5.26 9.10
CA GLU A 90 12.42 4.34 9.62
C GLU A 90 11.13 4.42 8.83
N ILE A 91 10.55 3.25 8.52
CA ILE A 91 9.24 3.10 7.90
C ILE A 91 8.30 2.40 8.88
N GLU A 92 7.17 3.03 9.17
CA GLU A 92 6.04 2.41 9.84
C GLU A 92 5.00 1.99 8.79
N GLY A 93 4.72 0.68 8.70
CA GLY A 93 3.75 0.15 7.74
C GLY A 93 2.31 0.24 8.27
N VAL A 94 1.40 0.74 7.45
CA VAL A 94 -0.05 0.75 7.69
C VAL A 94 -0.71 -0.22 6.72
N VAL A 95 -1.24 -1.33 7.25
CA VAL A 95 -1.94 -2.34 6.45
C VAL A 95 -3.34 -1.86 6.12
N THR A 96 -3.72 -2.00 4.84
CA THR A 96 -5.09 -1.81 4.38
C THR A 96 -5.37 -2.74 3.19
N ASP A 97 -6.63 -2.91 2.80
CA ASP A 97 -6.96 -3.64 1.57
C ASP A 97 -6.45 -2.86 0.35
N PHE A 98 -6.09 -3.56 -0.72
CA PHE A 98 -5.43 -2.96 -1.89
C PHE A 98 -6.28 -1.85 -2.55
N ASP A 99 -7.58 -2.03 -2.62
CA ASP A 99 -8.53 -1.05 -3.17
C ASP A 99 -8.67 0.21 -2.31
N GLY A 100 -8.35 0.13 -1.01
CA GLY A 100 -8.37 1.26 -0.07
C GLY A 100 -7.09 2.10 -0.06
N LEU A 101 -6.01 1.68 -0.73
CA LEU A 101 -4.69 2.33 -0.64
C LEU A 101 -4.69 3.79 -1.13
N ILE A 102 -5.34 4.10 -2.23
CA ILE A 102 -5.40 5.46 -2.76
C ILE A 102 -6.22 6.37 -1.85
N ASP A 103 -7.33 5.89 -1.33
CA ASP A 103 -8.16 6.67 -0.41
C ASP A 103 -7.43 6.93 0.92
N GLY A 104 -6.66 5.96 1.41
CA GLY A 104 -5.84 6.13 2.61
C GLY A 104 -4.75 7.21 2.45
N VAL A 105 -4.04 7.28 1.31
CA VAL A 105 -3.05 8.34 1.09
C VAL A 105 -3.70 9.72 0.93
N ARG A 106 -4.87 9.78 0.31
CA ARG A 106 -5.66 11.02 0.20
C ARG A 106 -6.14 11.51 1.56
N ALA A 107 -6.56 10.59 2.42
CA ALA A 107 -7.00 10.87 3.79
C ALA A 107 -5.86 11.18 4.78
N LYS A 108 -4.59 11.13 4.32
CA LYS A 108 -3.40 11.32 5.16
C LYS A 108 -3.24 10.26 6.26
N ASN A 109 -3.71 9.03 6.02
CA ASN A 109 -3.46 7.92 6.93
C ASN A 109 -1.98 7.48 6.88
N TYR A 110 -1.31 7.76 5.77
CA TYR A 110 0.12 7.57 5.51
C TYR A 110 0.61 8.55 4.45
N ALA A 111 1.93 8.70 4.34
CA ALA A 111 2.55 9.69 3.45
C ALA A 111 2.51 9.26 1.98
N PHE A 112 2.70 7.98 1.70
CA PHE A 112 2.69 7.41 0.36
C PHE A 112 2.36 5.93 0.40
N VAL A 113 2.16 5.32 -0.77
CA VAL A 113 1.87 3.89 -0.94
C VAL A 113 3.08 3.16 -1.49
N ALA A 114 3.46 2.06 -0.85
CA ALA A 114 4.48 1.13 -1.28
C ALA A 114 3.89 -0.29 -1.37
N ALA A 115 3.20 -0.57 -2.48
CA ALA A 115 2.45 -1.81 -2.69
C ALA A 115 2.59 -2.38 -4.11
N GLY A 116 3.55 -1.90 -4.90
CA GLY A 116 3.69 -2.36 -6.28
C GLY A 116 2.47 -2.02 -7.15
N MET A 117 1.93 -0.81 -7.03
CA MET A 117 0.71 -0.44 -7.73
C MET A 117 0.97 -0.01 -9.17
N PHE A 118 0.25 -0.58 -10.14
CA PHE A 118 0.31 -0.16 -11.54
C PHE A 118 -0.25 1.25 -11.75
N ILE A 119 0.42 1.97 -12.65
CA ILE A 119 -0.04 3.28 -13.15
C ILE A 119 -1.14 3.05 -14.18
N ASN A 120 -2.26 3.72 -14.06
CA ASN A 120 -3.30 3.77 -15.08
C ASN A 120 -4.15 5.05 -14.94
N PRO A 121 -4.91 5.44 -16.02
CA PRO A 121 -5.68 6.69 -16.02
C PRO A 121 -6.65 6.82 -14.83
N LYS A 122 -7.33 5.73 -14.45
CA LYS A 122 -8.28 5.73 -13.34
C LYS A 122 -7.61 6.09 -12.01
N ARG A 123 -6.44 5.52 -11.74
CA ARG A 123 -5.69 5.76 -10.51
C ARG A 123 -5.04 7.15 -10.50
N CYS A 124 -4.55 7.59 -11.65
CA CYS A 124 -3.96 8.93 -11.83
C CYS A 124 -4.96 10.07 -11.54
N ALA A 125 -6.24 9.85 -11.77
CA ALA A 125 -7.28 10.83 -11.43
C ALA A 125 -7.36 11.14 -9.93
N SER A 126 -6.83 10.26 -9.07
CA SER A 126 -6.96 10.35 -7.62
C SER A 126 -5.63 10.31 -6.87
N SER A 127 -4.51 10.08 -7.55
CA SER A 127 -3.20 9.88 -6.92
C SER A 127 -2.09 10.27 -7.90
N ALA A 128 -0.98 10.80 -7.40
CA ALA A 128 0.22 11.12 -8.18
C ALA A 128 1.22 9.95 -8.08
N PHE A 129 1.80 9.55 -9.21
CA PHE A 129 2.74 8.43 -9.27
C PHE A 129 4.19 8.91 -9.37
N ALA A 130 5.11 8.15 -8.80
CA ALA A 130 6.54 8.26 -9.09
C ALA A 130 6.83 7.87 -10.56
N THR A 131 8.08 8.03 -10.99
CA THR A 131 8.52 7.45 -12.27
C THR A 131 8.29 5.93 -12.27
N PRO A 132 7.95 5.32 -13.42
CA PRO A 132 7.87 3.87 -13.54
C PRO A 132 9.11 3.19 -12.95
N ASP A 133 8.90 2.21 -12.09
CA ASP A 133 9.97 1.52 -11.36
C ASP A 133 10.20 0.11 -11.90
N TYR A 134 9.12 -0.59 -12.20
CA TYR A 134 9.18 -1.95 -12.72
C TYR A 134 8.08 -2.21 -13.77
N GLN A 135 8.26 -3.29 -14.54
CA GLN A 135 7.26 -3.85 -15.46
C GLN A 135 7.12 -5.36 -15.26
N VAL A 136 5.89 -5.85 -15.32
CA VAL A 136 5.59 -7.28 -15.24
C VAL A 136 4.39 -7.61 -16.13
N GLY A 137 4.12 -8.89 -16.35
CA GLY A 137 2.88 -9.37 -16.96
C GLY A 137 1.87 -9.83 -15.92
N SER A 138 0.69 -10.21 -16.41
CA SER A 138 -0.29 -10.99 -15.65
C SER A 138 -0.14 -12.48 -16.00
N SER A 139 -0.62 -13.34 -15.10
CA SER A 139 -0.67 -14.78 -15.29
C SER A 139 -1.85 -15.37 -14.50
N PHE A 140 -2.05 -16.66 -14.64
CA PHE A 140 -3.01 -17.40 -13.84
C PHE A 140 -2.28 -18.32 -12.85
N LEU A 141 -2.67 -18.24 -11.59
CA LEU A 141 -2.40 -19.27 -10.60
C LEU A 141 -3.46 -20.36 -10.77
N VAL A 142 -3.06 -21.57 -11.13
CA VAL A 142 -3.97 -22.66 -11.47
C VAL A 142 -3.56 -23.96 -10.75
N PRO A 143 -4.42 -24.98 -10.67
CA PRO A 143 -4.02 -26.31 -10.23
C PRO A 143 -2.88 -26.87 -11.08
N GLU A 144 -2.02 -27.68 -10.46
CA GLU A 144 -0.90 -28.34 -11.14
C GLU A 144 -1.37 -29.05 -12.42
N GLY A 145 -0.59 -28.90 -13.49
CA GLY A 145 -0.94 -29.43 -14.81
C GLY A 145 -2.01 -28.65 -15.57
N ASN A 146 -2.62 -27.63 -14.97
CA ASN A 146 -3.63 -26.78 -15.61
C ASN A 146 -4.69 -27.56 -16.41
N PRO A 147 -5.44 -28.49 -15.81
CA PRO A 147 -6.28 -29.45 -16.53
C PRO A 147 -7.41 -28.83 -17.36
N ARG A 148 -7.77 -27.55 -17.11
CA ARG A 148 -8.74 -26.78 -17.90
C ARG A 148 -8.08 -25.89 -18.95
N ASN A 149 -6.74 -25.92 -19.05
CA ASN A 149 -5.98 -25.13 -20.01
C ASN A 149 -6.34 -23.63 -19.99
N ILE A 150 -6.41 -23.05 -18.78
CA ILE A 150 -6.70 -21.61 -18.57
C ILE A 150 -5.39 -20.83 -18.75
N ASN A 151 -5.25 -20.14 -19.88
CA ASN A 151 -4.05 -19.39 -20.26
C ASN A 151 -4.35 -17.94 -20.64
N LYS A 152 -5.62 -17.60 -20.84
CA LYS A 152 -6.13 -16.26 -21.15
C LYS A 152 -7.55 -16.10 -20.64
N PHE A 153 -8.04 -14.87 -20.55
CA PHE A 153 -9.35 -14.58 -19.97
C PHE A 153 -10.52 -15.25 -20.70
N GLU A 154 -10.45 -15.40 -22.02
CA GLU A 154 -11.50 -16.07 -22.83
C GLU A 154 -11.67 -17.55 -22.46
N ASP A 155 -10.59 -18.18 -21.96
CA ASP A 155 -10.64 -19.58 -21.55
C ASP A 155 -11.56 -19.78 -20.33
N ILE A 156 -11.66 -18.77 -19.46
CA ILE A 156 -12.53 -18.77 -18.28
C ILE A 156 -13.99 -18.95 -18.68
N THR A 157 -14.42 -18.18 -19.69
CA THR A 157 -15.79 -18.27 -20.25
C THR A 157 -16.01 -19.59 -20.98
N ARG A 158 -15.05 -20.02 -21.79
CA ARG A 158 -15.13 -21.30 -22.53
C ARG A 158 -15.27 -22.49 -21.57
N GLU A 159 -14.50 -22.52 -20.51
CA GLU A 159 -14.46 -23.61 -19.54
C GLU A 159 -15.51 -23.45 -18.43
N ASN A 160 -16.22 -22.32 -18.41
CA ASN A 160 -17.22 -21.97 -17.39
C ASN A 160 -16.68 -22.19 -15.96
N VAL A 161 -15.48 -21.65 -15.68
CA VAL A 161 -14.82 -21.77 -14.37
C VAL A 161 -14.82 -20.42 -13.66
N ARG A 162 -14.87 -20.47 -12.30
CA ARG A 162 -14.69 -19.27 -11.49
C ARG A 162 -13.22 -19.05 -11.20
N ILE A 163 -12.77 -17.79 -11.28
CA ILE A 163 -11.44 -17.36 -10.88
C ILE A 163 -11.49 -16.23 -9.86
N ALA A 164 -10.52 -16.22 -8.96
CA ALA A 164 -10.33 -15.11 -8.03
C ALA A 164 -9.46 -14.01 -8.66
N THR A 165 -9.67 -12.78 -8.20
CA THR A 165 -8.79 -11.62 -8.43
C THR A 165 -8.61 -10.85 -7.12
N LEU A 166 -7.56 -10.08 -6.98
CA LEU A 166 -7.44 -9.16 -5.86
C LEU A 166 -8.37 -7.95 -6.08
N GLY A 167 -9.10 -7.56 -5.06
CA GLY A 167 -9.99 -6.40 -5.09
C GLY A 167 -9.21 -5.13 -5.46
N GLY A 168 -9.69 -4.37 -6.45
CA GLY A 168 -9.02 -3.17 -6.94
C GLY A 168 -7.80 -3.39 -7.84
N ALA A 169 -7.35 -4.63 -8.05
CA ALA A 169 -6.29 -4.96 -9.00
C ALA A 169 -6.77 -4.87 -10.45
N VAL A 170 -5.82 -4.75 -11.37
CA VAL A 170 -6.13 -4.53 -12.80
C VAL A 170 -6.75 -5.75 -13.47
N GLU A 171 -6.45 -6.94 -13.00
CA GLU A 171 -6.91 -8.22 -13.56
C GLU A 171 -8.43 -8.34 -13.56
N ASN A 172 -9.11 -7.72 -12.58
CA ASN A 172 -10.57 -7.64 -12.58
C ASN A 172 -11.08 -6.85 -13.81
N GLY A 173 -10.46 -5.69 -14.09
CA GLY A 173 -10.77 -4.90 -15.29
C GLY A 173 -10.43 -5.62 -16.59
N TYR A 174 -9.32 -6.33 -16.62
CA TYR A 174 -8.90 -7.13 -17.80
C TYR A 174 -9.90 -8.24 -18.09
N ALA A 175 -10.33 -8.97 -17.06
CA ALA A 175 -11.35 -10.01 -17.21
C ALA A 175 -12.66 -9.45 -17.78
N GLN A 176 -13.13 -8.32 -17.24
CA GLN A 176 -14.35 -7.65 -17.72
C GLN A 176 -14.21 -7.19 -19.19
N SER A 177 -13.07 -6.57 -19.53
CA SER A 177 -12.78 -6.09 -20.90
C SER A 177 -12.63 -7.24 -21.91
N SER A 178 -12.26 -8.44 -21.44
CA SER A 178 -12.22 -9.67 -22.23
C SER A 178 -13.57 -10.38 -22.32
N GLY A 179 -14.65 -9.78 -21.83
CA GLY A 179 -16.00 -10.33 -21.90
C GLY A 179 -16.27 -11.50 -20.94
N VAL A 180 -15.46 -11.66 -19.87
CA VAL A 180 -15.72 -12.69 -18.86
C VAL A 180 -16.96 -12.28 -18.05
N PRO A 181 -17.97 -13.15 -17.97
CA PRO A 181 -19.17 -12.90 -17.17
C PRO A 181 -18.81 -12.62 -15.70
N SER A 182 -19.42 -11.59 -15.11
CA SER A 182 -19.10 -11.13 -13.75
C SER A 182 -19.24 -12.23 -12.68
N GLN A 183 -20.18 -13.16 -12.85
CA GLN A 183 -20.38 -14.30 -11.95
C GLN A 183 -19.19 -15.31 -11.96
N LEU A 184 -18.32 -15.25 -12.95
CA LEU A 184 -17.10 -16.08 -13.03
C LEU A 184 -15.87 -15.38 -12.44
N ILE A 185 -15.98 -14.12 -12.03
CA ILE A 185 -14.90 -13.35 -11.43
C ILE A 185 -15.24 -13.13 -9.96
N GLU A 186 -14.34 -13.49 -9.06
CA GLU A 186 -14.51 -13.34 -7.61
C GLU A 186 -13.41 -12.44 -7.04
N PRO A 187 -13.67 -11.12 -6.91
CA PRO A 187 -12.77 -10.23 -6.23
C PRO A 187 -12.69 -10.55 -4.73
N MET A 188 -11.48 -10.71 -4.22
CA MET A 188 -11.20 -10.98 -2.80
C MET A 188 -10.33 -9.88 -2.21
N ALA A 189 -10.53 -9.53 -0.95
CA ALA A 189 -9.83 -8.43 -0.30
C ALA A 189 -8.34 -8.74 -0.06
N LYS A 190 -7.99 -10.02 0.14
CA LYS A 190 -6.64 -10.44 0.57
C LYS A 190 -6.09 -11.56 -0.30
N GLN A 191 -4.78 -11.51 -0.53
CA GLN A 191 -4.03 -12.55 -1.25
C GLN A 191 -4.16 -13.93 -0.57
N ASP A 192 -4.13 -13.98 0.75
CA ASP A 192 -4.25 -15.23 1.50
C ASP A 192 -5.62 -15.89 1.30
N ASP A 193 -6.68 -15.11 1.14
CA ASP A 193 -8.02 -15.62 0.85
C ASP A 193 -8.06 -16.21 -0.57
N ILE A 194 -7.41 -15.55 -1.54
CA ILE A 194 -7.26 -16.05 -2.91
C ILE A 194 -6.54 -17.41 -2.90
N LEU A 195 -5.37 -17.48 -2.26
CA LEU A 195 -4.60 -18.71 -2.18
C LEU A 195 -5.41 -19.85 -1.53
N ARG A 196 -6.10 -19.54 -0.44
CA ARG A 196 -6.96 -20.51 0.24
C ARG A 196 -8.11 -21.00 -0.63
N ALA A 197 -8.79 -20.10 -1.34
CA ALA A 197 -9.90 -20.43 -2.21
C ALA A 197 -9.47 -21.34 -3.38
N VAL A 198 -8.29 -21.08 -3.97
CA VAL A 198 -7.73 -21.95 -5.03
C VAL A 198 -7.36 -23.32 -4.46
N ARG A 199 -6.70 -23.39 -3.32
CA ARG A 199 -6.34 -24.66 -2.65
C ARG A 199 -7.55 -25.51 -2.28
N ASN A 200 -8.59 -24.87 -1.79
CA ASN A 200 -9.86 -25.54 -1.41
C ASN A 200 -10.73 -25.88 -2.62
N LYS A 201 -10.36 -25.41 -3.83
CA LYS A 201 -11.15 -25.55 -5.07
C LYS A 201 -12.50 -24.80 -5.01
N ASP A 202 -12.61 -23.76 -4.18
CA ASP A 202 -13.76 -22.84 -4.16
C ASP A 202 -13.83 -22.03 -5.46
N VAL A 203 -12.66 -21.75 -6.04
CA VAL A 203 -12.46 -21.24 -7.41
C VAL A 203 -11.46 -22.15 -8.14
N TYR A 204 -11.48 -22.14 -9.47
CA TYR A 204 -10.53 -22.94 -10.25
C TYR A 204 -9.10 -22.43 -10.14
N GLY A 205 -8.94 -21.12 -10.13
CA GLY A 205 -7.63 -20.47 -10.09
C GLY A 205 -7.78 -18.99 -9.78
N ALA A 206 -6.70 -18.23 -9.98
CA ALA A 206 -6.72 -16.77 -9.80
C ALA A 206 -5.95 -16.07 -10.92
N ALA A 207 -6.41 -14.91 -11.36
CA ALA A 207 -5.65 -14.00 -12.21
C ALA A 207 -4.90 -13.01 -11.32
N MET A 208 -3.60 -12.86 -11.54
CA MET A 208 -2.69 -12.02 -10.77
C MET A 208 -1.43 -11.69 -11.57
N LEU A 209 -0.54 -10.89 -11.02
CA LEU A 209 0.76 -10.63 -11.64
C LEU A 209 1.59 -11.93 -11.71
N ASP A 210 2.33 -12.10 -12.78
CA ASP A 210 3.15 -13.30 -13.03
C ASP A 210 4.20 -13.55 -11.93
N VAL A 211 4.83 -12.47 -11.42
CA VAL A 211 5.76 -12.53 -10.28
C VAL A 211 5.03 -12.97 -9.01
N THR A 212 3.80 -12.51 -8.79
CA THR A 212 2.97 -12.93 -7.64
C THR A 212 2.64 -14.42 -7.72
N ALA A 213 2.18 -14.89 -8.88
CA ALA A 213 1.87 -16.31 -9.08
C ALA A 213 3.11 -17.20 -8.87
N ALA A 214 4.27 -16.79 -9.43
CA ALA A 214 5.53 -17.50 -9.25
C ALA A 214 5.99 -17.54 -7.79
N TRP A 215 5.84 -16.44 -7.07
CA TRP A 215 6.15 -16.35 -5.64
C TRP A 215 5.27 -17.30 -4.82
N LEU A 216 3.96 -17.31 -5.07
CA LEU A 216 3.02 -18.17 -4.35
C LEU A 216 3.30 -19.65 -4.58
N VAL A 217 3.56 -20.08 -5.81
CA VAL A 217 3.92 -21.47 -6.12
C VAL A 217 5.22 -21.85 -5.42
N LYS A 218 6.26 -21.02 -5.51
CA LYS A 218 7.57 -21.28 -4.88
C LYS A 218 7.47 -21.43 -3.36
N ASN A 219 6.65 -20.61 -2.70
CA ASN A 219 6.55 -20.58 -1.24
C ASN A 219 5.44 -21.48 -0.69
N ASN A 220 4.70 -22.18 -1.53
CA ASN A 220 3.65 -23.13 -1.15
C ASN A 220 3.78 -24.43 -1.97
N PRO A 221 4.90 -25.16 -1.87
CA PRO A 221 5.16 -26.34 -2.71
C PRO A 221 4.12 -27.46 -2.56
N ASP A 222 3.52 -27.56 -1.37
CA ASP A 222 2.50 -28.58 -1.07
C ASP A 222 1.07 -28.18 -1.57
N ALA A 223 0.93 -27.02 -2.20
CA ALA A 223 -0.37 -26.54 -2.65
C ALA A 223 -0.83 -27.15 -3.98
N ASN A 224 0.04 -27.89 -4.69
CA ASN A 224 -0.21 -28.48 -6.01
C ASN A 224 -0.74 -27.42 -7.00
N LEU A 225 -0.04 -26.29 -7.08
CA LEU A 225 -0.37 -25.17 -7.95
C LEU A 225 0.71 -24.97 -9.01
N ALA A 226 0.33 -24.37 -10.13
CA ALA A 226 1.20 -24.01 -11.22
C ALA A 226 0.94 -22.55 -11.66
N VAL A 227 1.93 -21.97 -12.30
CA VAL A 227 1.85 -20.67 -12.95
C VAL A 227 1.53 -20.88 -14.43
N GLY A 228 0.48 -20.25 -14.92
CA GLY A 228 0.17 -20.20 -16.35
C GLY A 228 1.19 -19.35 -17.12
N PRO A 229 1.10 -19.32 -18.47
CA PRO A 229 1.91 -18.40 -19.27
C PRO A 229 1.72 -16.95 -18.85
N SER A 230 2.81 -16.19 -18.78
CA SER A 230 2.73 -14.73 -18.60
C SER A 230 2.18 -14.08 -19.87
N PHE A 231 1.30 -13.11 -19.71
CA PHE A 231 0.73 -12.32 -20.80
C PHE A 231 0.65 -10.85 -20.43
N ARG A 232 0.51 -9.99 -21.44
CA ARG A 232 0.26 -8.57 -21.30
C ARG A 232 -1.12 -8.23 -21.80
N PHE A 233 -1.80 -7.31 -21.13
CA PHE A 233 -3.09 -6.81 -21.56
C PHE A 233 -2.89 -5.48 -22.30
N GLY A 234 -3.20 -5.47 -23.61
CA GLY A 234 -2.97 -4.30 -24.46
C GLY A 234 -1.58 -4.23 -25.09
N ASN A 235 -1.25 -3.05 -25.64
CA ASN A 235 -0.05 -2.85 -26.46
C ASN A 235 1.14 -2.25 -25.70
N LYS A 236 0.94 -1.79 -24.46
CA LYS A 236 1.98 -1.23 -23.62
C LYS A 236 2.26 -2.20 -22.44
N PRO A 237 3.48 -2.26 -21.93
CA PRO A 237 3.75 -3.00 -20.70
C PRO A 237 3.00 -2.36 -19.53
N ASP A 238 2.46 -3.20 -18.65
CA ASP A 238 2.00 -2.74 -17.35
C ASP A 238 3.19 -2.36 -16.49
N VAL A 239 3.22 -1.12 -16.01
CA VAL A 239 4.28 -0.60 -15.16
C VAL A 239 3.74 -0.21 -13.80
N GLY A 240 4.52 -0.48 -12.78
CA GLY A 240 4.18 -0.12 -11.42
C GLY A 240 5.25 0.75 -10.76
N THR A 241 4.83 1.41 -9.69
CA THR A 241 5.69 2.27 -8.89
C THR A 241 5.01 2.63 -7.56
N PHE A 242 5.53 3.64 -6.91
CA PHE A 242 5.01 4.26 -5.69
C PHE A 242 3.99 5.34 -6.02
N ASN A 243 2.99 5.53 -5.17
CA ASN A 243 2.03 6.59 -5.39
C ASN A 243 1.86 7.48 -4.15
N PHE A 244 1.66 8.77 -4.44
CA PHE A 244 1.65 9.87 -3.52
C PHE A 244 0.30 10.60 -3.58
N ARG A 245 0.03 11.42 -2.60
CA ARG A 245 -1.09 12.35 -2.64
C ARG A 245 -0.85 13.39 -3.74
N ILE A 246 -1.87 13.78 -4.44
CA ILE A 246 -1.83 14.92 -5.37
C ILE A 246 -1.47 16.17 -4.56
N GLY A 247 -0.45 16.91 -5.03
CA GLY A 247 0.08 18.09 -4.36
C GLY A 247 1.31 17.86 -3.49
N ASP A 248 1.71 16.60 -3.24
CA ASP A 248 2.98 16.27 -2.56
C ASP A 248 4.16 16.21 -3.56
N ASP A 249 4.18 17.16 -4.51
CA ASP A 249 5.10 17.14 -5.66
C ASP A 249 6.57 17.16 -5.25
N LYS A 250 6.92 17.97 -4.24
CA LYS A 250 8.31 18.02 -3.77
C LYS A 250 8.79 16.67 -3.23
N PHE A 251 7.95 15.96 -2.47
CA PHE A 251 8.30 14.63 -1.99
C PHE A 251 8.47 13.66 -3.15
N ARG A 252 7.52 13.63 -4.07
CA ARG A 252 7.54 12.77 -5.25
C ARG A 252 8.75 13.03 -6.14
N GLU A 253 9.13 14.29 -6.35
CA GLU A 253 10.30 14.68 -7.15
C GLU A 253 11.62 14.26 -6.49
N ASP A 254 11.78 14.50 -5.18
CA ASP A 254 12.94 14.06 -4.42
C ASP A 254 13.03 12.52 -4.42
N PHE A 255 11.90 11.83 -4.24
CA PHE A 255 11.82 10.38 -4.33
C PHE A 255 12.22 9.86 -5.71
N ASN A 256 11.69 10.46 -6.79
CA ASN A 256 12.02 10.11 -8.17
C ASN A 256 13.50 10.28 -8.48
N ARG A 257 14.14 11.33 -7.97
CA ARG A 257 15.57 11.54 -8.15
C ARG A 257 16.41 10.39 -7.59
N GLU A 258 16.11 9.99 -6.35
CA GLU A 258 16.83 8.90 -5.69
C GLU A 258 16.47 7.52 -6.26
N LEU A 259 15.23 7.33 -6.70
CA LEU A 259 14.81 6.11 -7.38
C LEU A 259 15.57 5.91 -8.70
N ARG A 260 15.69 6.95 -9.52
CA ARG A 260 16.51 6.90 -10.74
C ARG A 260 17.96 6.58 -10.42
N ALA A 261 18.53 7.17 -9.39
CA ALA A 261 19.92 6.89 -8.98
C ALA A 261 20.11 5.42 -8.55
N LEU A 262 19.09 4.76 -7.97
CA LEU A 262 19.15 3.31 -7.69
C LEU A 262 19.21 2.48 -8.99
N HIS A 263 18.43 2.84 -10.00
CA HIS A 263 18.44 2.18 -11.30
C HIS A 263 19.79 2.39 -12.03
N GLU A 264 20.25 3.63 -12.13
CA GLU A 264 21.50 3.99 -12.79
C GLU A 264 22.72 3.30 -12.18
N SER A 265 22.74 3.14 -10.85
CA SER A 265 23.83 2.45 -10.14
C SER A 265 23.75 0.91 -10.25
N GLY A 266 22.63 0.35 -10.70
CA GLY A 266 22.35 -1.08 -10.66
C GLY A 266 22.07 -1.63 -9.25
N GLU A 267 21.94 -0.76 -8.25
CA GLU A 267 21.56 -1.15 -6.89
C GLU A 267 20.15 -1.70 -6.83
N TRP A 268 19.24 -1.11 -7.64
CA TRP A 268 17.85 -1.55 -7.73
C TRP A 268 17.73 -3.07 -7.92
N LEU A 269 18.44 -3.65 -8.88
CA LEU A 269 18.36 -5.08 -9.18
C LEU A 269 18.71 -5.94 -7.96
N LYS A 270 19.78 -5.57 -7.23
CA LYS A 270 20.20 -6.30 -6.02
C LYS A 270 19.15 -6.27 -4.92
N LEU A 271 18.38 -5.17 -4.84
CA LEU A 271 17.30 -5.01 -3.86
C LEU A 271 16.08 -5.86 -4.20
N VAL A 272 15.79 -6.10 -5.48
CA VAL A 272 14.53 -6.72 -5.92
C VAL A 272 14.64 -8.20 -6.30
N GLU A 273 15.83 -8.69 -6.64
CA GLU A 273 16.09 -10.11 -6.93
C GLU A 273 15.57 -11.09 -5.86
N PRO A 274 15.69 -10.80 -4.54
CA PRO A 274 15.14 -11.69 -3.50
C PRO A 274 13.62 -11.89 -3.60
N PHE A 275 12.93 -10.96 -4.26
CA PHE A 275 11.47 -10.98 -4.44
C PHE A 275 11.03 -11.53 -5.79
N GLY A 276 11.97 -12.08 -6.57
CA GLY A 276 11.68 -12.74 -7.83
C GLY A 276 11.67 -11.82 -9.05
N LEU A 277 12.04 -10.53 -8.89
CA LEU A 277 12.23 -9.65 -10.03
C LEU A 277 13.65 -9.81 -10.61
N THR A 278 13.79 -9.53 -11.89
CA THR A 278 15.04 -9.64 -12.65
C THR A 278 15.30 -8.36 -13.43
N LYS A 279 16.40 -8.28 -14.15
CA LYS A 279 16.69 -7.15 -15.04
C LYS A 279 15.61 -6.93 -16.11
N ALA A 280 14.92 -7.99 -16.54
CA ALA A 280 13.82 -7.88 -17.50
C ALA A 280 12.58 -7.18 -16.93
N ASN A 281 12.48 -7.11 -15.61
CA ASN A 281 11.40 -6.42 -14.92
C ASN A 281 11.68 -4.94 -14.66
N GLU A 282 12.87 -4.45 -14.95
CA GLU A 282 13.17 -3.02 -14.85
C GLU A 282 12.34 -2.23 -15.86
N ALA A 283 11.71 -1.14 -15.42
CA ALA A 283 10.98 -0.27 -16.33
C ALA A 283 11.94 0.45 -17.29
N ASP A 284 11.44 0.87 -18.44
CA ASP A 284 12.22 1.72 -19.36
C ASP A 284 12.62 3.01 -18.61
N PRO A 285 13.92 3.33 -18.51
CA PRO A 285 14.37 4.53 -17.79
C PRO A 285 13.87 5.85 -18.42
N ALA A 286 13.43 5.81 -19.69
CA ALA A 286 12.83 6.96 -20.37
C ALA A 286 11.30 7.06 -20.12
N ALA A 287 10.68 6.05 -19.49
CA ALA A 287 9.27 6.07 -19.24
C ALA A 287 8.89 7.09 -18.16
N THR A 288 7.77 7.76 -18.34
CA THR A 288 7.20 8.70 -17.37
C THR A 288 5.82 8.25 -16.92
N ALA A 289 5.39 8.65 -15.72
CA ALA A 289 4.07 8.32 -15.22
C ALA A 289 2.96 8.88 -16.12
N GLU A 290 3.16 10.05 -16.70
CA GLU A 290 2.20 10.73 -17.58
C GLU A 290 1.84 9.89 -18.81
N GLN A 291 2.79 9.12 -19.36
CA GLN A 291 2.56 8.23 -20.51
C GLN A 291 1.56 7.11 -20.22
N TYR A 292 1.38 6.76 -18.93
CA TYR A 292 0.45 5.73 -18.46
C TYR A 292 -0.80 6.31 -17.79
N CYS A 293 -0.79 7.60 -17.49
CA CYS A 293 -1.95 8.34 -16.99
C CYS A 293 -2.91 8.82 -18.09
N THR A 294 -2.47 8.83 -19.34
CA THR A 294 -3.30 9.18 -20.50
C THR A 294 -3.84 7.90 -21.13
N ALA A 295 -5.14 7.93 -21.52
CA ALA A 295 -5.84 6.82 -22.15
C ALA A 295 -5.29 6.51 -23.56
#